data_b7987db8a426772a5e6daca9c47d0b85
#
_entry.id   b7987db8a426772a5e6daca9c47d0b85
#
_cell.length_a   1.000
_cell.length_b   1.000
_cell.length_c   1.000
_cell.angle_alpha   90.00
_cell.angle_beta   90.00
_cell.angle_gamma   90.00
#
_symmetry.space_group_name_H-M   'P 1'
#
loop_
_entity.id
_entity.type
_entity.pdbx_description
1 polymer ?
#
loop_
_entity_poly.entity_id
_entity_poly.type
_entity_poly.pdbx_seq_one_letter_code
_entity_poly.pdbx_strand_id
1 'polypeptide(L)'
;MTDLTRFAPALLESDMVYFKLGARCTPLRGAWLARVPGLEHLAAGCILVDVDMLQIESDRENWLETTTQTLETLGCPRIRLYLYDTSPELPSALETQGFQSRCEIGFLGKPCASRPDCSVTLHQVETDADWKAKPQLYHGITGPTFGYQGPPDDWVALERRKSSIGPMKTFVIQLDQTRCGSVSTIEVGTFLRVKSLFLRPEWQGKGIGLQVMNLMGHLAYQLEKDAFGIFAVAGSAAEKLYTRAGLLPLTQQHEWNKPLSR
;
A
#
# COMPACT_ATOMS: atom_id res chain seq x y z
N MET A 1 11.97 20.22 17.47
CA MET A 1 11.85 18.79 17.05
C MET A 1 10.52 18.64 16.35
N THR A 2 10.47 18.19 15.09
CA THR A 2 9.20 17.99 14.38
C THR A 2 8.44 16.87 15.05
N ASP A 3 7.22 17.15 15.48
CA ASP A 3 6.31 16.16 16.02
C ASP A 3 5.75 15.32 14.86
N LEU A 4 6.14 14.06 14.80
CA LEU A 4 5.73 13.15 13.73
C LEU A 4 4.28 12.67 13.88
N THR A 5 3.66 12.77 15.07
CA THR A 5 2.29 12.29 15.29
C THR A 5 1.28 13.03 14.41
N ARG A 6 1.54 14.30 14.10
CA ARG A 6 0.70 15.11 13.20
C ARG A 6 0.58 14.55 11.76
N PHE A 7 1.49 13.64 11.36
CA PHE A 7 1.47 13.02 10.03
C PHE A 7 0.79 11.66 9.99
N ALA A 8 0.31 11.14 11.12
CA ALA A 8 -0.44 9.89 11.15
C ALA A 8 -1.70 9.94 10.25
N PRO A 9 -2.51 11.02 10.25
CA PRO A 9 -3.62 11.16 9.32
C PRO A 9 -3.18 11.17 7.85
N ALA A 10 -2.08 11.86 7.51
CA ALA A 10 -1.56 11.90 6.14
C ALA A 10 -1.09 10.53 5.66
N LEU A 11 -0.53 9.70 6.55
CA LEU A 11 -0.16 8.33 6.23
C LEU A 11 -1.40 7.47 5.93
N LEU A 12 -2.46 7.57 6.71
CA LEU A 12 -3.74 6.87 6.47
C LEU A 12 -4.40 7.34 5.16
N GLU A 13 -4.49 8.65 4.96
CA GLU A 13 -5.05 9.26 3.75
C GLU A 13 -4.27 8.85 2.49
N SER A 14 -2.96 8.69 2.59
CA SER A 14 -2.12 8.30 1.46
C SER A 14 -2.49 6.95 0.85
N ASP A 15 -3.07 6.02 1.63
CA ASP A 15 -3.59 4.77 1.10
C ASP A 15 -4.87 5.01 0.27
N MET A 16 -5.74 5.94 0.69
CA MET A 16 -6.93 6.33 -0.10
C MET A 16 -6.50 6.98 -1.42
N VAL A 17 -5.50 7.86 -1.39
CA VAL A 17 -4.90 8.43 -2.61
C VAL A 17 -4.38 7.30 -3.51
N TYR A 18 -3.59 6.37 -2.98
CA TYR A 18 -3.05 5.24 -3.75
C TYR A 18 -4.14 4.40 -4.43
N PHE A 19 -5.21 4.07 -3.70
CA PHE A 19 -6.26 3.22 -4.26
C PHE A 19 -7.08 3.91 -5.34
N LYS A 20 -7.26 5.22 -5.25
CA LYS A 20 -7.94 6.03 -6.26
C LYS A 20 -7.10 6.27 -7.52
N LEU A 21 -5.75 6.21 -7.43
CA LEU A 21 -4.89 6.41 -8.60
C LEU A 21 -5.19 5.39 -9.70
N GLY A 22 -5.56 5.89 -10.87
CA GLY A 22 -5.89 5.10 -12.05
C GLY A 22 -7.16 4.26 -11.95
N ALA A 23 -7.92 4.40 -10.87
CA ALA A 23 -9.18 3.70 -10.65
C ALA A 23 -10.37 4.50 -11.19
N ARG A 24 -11.43 3.79 -11.55
CA ARG A 24 -12.78 4.35 -11.72
C ARG A 24 -13.48 4.28 -10.37
N CYS A 25 -13.83 5.44 -9.81
CA CYS A 25 -14.54 5.52 -8.55
C CYS A 25 -16.06 5.59 -8.80
N THR A 26 -16.81 4.69 -8.17
CA THR A 26 -18.27 4.63 -8.24
C THR A 26 -18.82 4.84 -6.83
N PRO A 27 -19.74 5.80 -6.63
CA PRO A 27 -20.33 6.01 -5.31
C PRO A 27 -21.22 4.83 -4.90
N LEU A 28 -21.09 4.43 -3.65
CA LEU A 28 -21.96 3.49 -2.96
C LEU A 28 -22.53 4.15 -1.71
N ARG A 29 -23.52 3.53 -1.07
CA ARG A 29 -23.99 4.01 0.23
C ARG A 29 -22.83 3.91 1.26
N GLY A 30 -22.40 5.04 1.81
CA GLY A 30 -21.35 5.12 2.84
C GLY A 30 -19.94 4.75 2.41
N ALA A 31 -19.66 4.67 1.10
CA ALA A 31 -18.31 4.40 0.59
C ALA A 31 -18.18 4.75 -0.89
N TRP A 32 -16.97 4.68 -1.42
CA TRP A 32 -16.70 4.67 -2.85
C TRP A 32 -16.03 3.37 -3.25
N LEU A 33 -16.47 2.78 -4.34
CA LEU A 33 -15.79 1.63 -4.95
C LEU A 33 -14.75 2.11 -5.95
N ALA A 34 -13.48 1.92 -5.63
CA ALA A 34 -12.36 2.17 -6.55
C ALA A 34 -12.03 0.87 -7.32
N ARG A 35 -12.22 0.88 -8.63
CA ARG A 35 -11.91 -0.25 -9.53
C ARG A 35 -10.94 0.16 -10.61
N VAL A 36 -9.96 -0.67 -10.87
CA VAL A 36 -9.05 -0.53 -12.02
C VAL A 36 -9.51 -1.50 -13.11
N PRO A 37 -10.16 -1.02 -14.20
CA PRO A 37 -10.73 -1.89 -15.21
C PRO A 37 -9.72 -2.87 -15.82
N GLY A 38 -10.09 -4.16 -15.82
CA GLY A 38 -9.26 -5.27 -16.29
C GLY A 38 -8.28 -5.82 -15.25
N LEU A 39 -8.16 -5.18 -14.07
CA LEU A 39 -7.23 -5.57 -13.01
C LEU A 39 -7.94 -5.76 -11.65
N GLU A 40 -9.26 -5.94 -11.66
CA GLU A 40 -10.10 -6.09 -10.46
C GLU A 40 -9.77 -7.34 -9.63
N HIS A 41 -9.17 -8.35 -10.26
CA HIS A 41 -8.71 -9.57 -9.58
C HIS A 41 -7.53 -9.30 -8.63
N LEU A 42 -6.78 -8.22 -8.86
CA LEU A 42 -5.72 -7.80 -7.96
C LEU A 42 -6.29 -7.11 -6.71
N ALA A 43 -5.65 -7.33 -5.57
CA ALA A 43 -6.09 -6.75 -4.30
C ALA A 43 -6.21 -5.23 -4.34
N ALA A 44 -5.26 -4.53 -4.98
CA ALA A 44 -5.29 -3.08 -5.13
C ALA A 44 -6.06 -2.61 -6.39
N GLY A 45 -6.68 -3.52 -7.11
CA GLY A 45 -7.48 -3.24 -8.31
C GLY A 45 -8.99 -3.14 -8.05
N CYS A 46 -9.46 -3.54 -6.86
CA CYS A 46 -10.86 -3.47 -6.44
C CYS A 46 -10.95 -3.31 -4.93
N ILE A 47 -11.40 -2.13 -4.46
CA ILE A 47 -11.39 -1.79 -3.03
C ILE A 47 -12.42 -0.71 -2.71
N LEU A 48 -13.01 -0.76 -1.52
CA LEU A 48 -13.81 0.32 -0.95
C LEU A 48 -12.90 1.38 -0.32
N VAL A 49 -13.14 2.63 -0.65
CA VAL A 49 -12.41 3.79 -0.15
C VAL A 49 -13.38 4.84 0.42
N ASP A 50 -12.86 5.78 1.21
CA ASP A 50 -13.64 6.85 1.83
C ASP A 50 -14.88 6.29 2.56
N VAL A 51 -14.64 5.28 3.39
CA VAL A 51 -15.71 4.58 4.12
C VAL A 51 -16.25 5.48 5.23
N ASP A 52 -17.54 5.79 5.17
CA ASP A 52 -18.24 6.54 6.22
C ASP A 52 -18.68 5.60 7.35
N MET A 53 -17.89 5.59 8.41
CA MET A 53 -18.11 4.72 9.56
C MET A 53 -19.45 4.96 10.24
N LEU A 54 -19.92 6.21 10.31
CA LEU A 54 -21.21 6.55 10.95
C LEU A 54 -22.39 5.92 10.17
N GLN A 55 -22.32 5.95 8.85
CA GLN A 55 -23.33 5.30 8.01
C GLN A 55 -23.30 3.77 8.15
N ILE A 56 -22.11 3.18 8.24
CA ILE A 56 -21.97 1.74 8.41
C ILE A 56 -22.51 1.30 9.77
N GLU A 57 -22.13 1.98 10.84
CA GLU A 57 -22.54 1.60 12.19
C GLU A 57 -24.03 1.82 12.46
N SER A 58 -24.65 2.84 11.83
CA SER A 58 -26.07 3.13 11.99
C SER A 58 -27.00 2.07 11.38
N ASP A 59 -26.55 1.33 10.35
CA ASP A 59 -27.37 0.33 9.63
C ASP A 59 -26.48 -0.80 9.07
N ARG A 60 -25.70 -1.38 9.94
CA ARG A 60 -24.58 -2.29 9.61
C ARG A 60 -24.99 -3.49 8.77
N GLU A 61 -26.04 -4.20 9.18
CA GLU A 61 -26.47 -5.43 8.49
C GLU A 61 -26.93 -5.13 7.06
N ASN A 62 -27.77 -4.13 6.90
CA ASN A 62 -28.28 -3.75 5.61
C ASN A 62 -27.17 -3.15 4.72
N TRP A 63 -26.21 -2.40 5.31
CA TRP A 63 -25.05 -1.90 4.57
C TRP A 63 -24.20 -3.06 4.00
N LEU A 64 -23.89 -4.08 4.84
CA LEU A 64 -23.11 -5.23 4.41
C LEU A 64 -23.83 -6.05 3.34
N GLU A 65 -25.13 -6.30 3.52
CA GLU A 65 -25.94 -7.04 2.53
C GLU A 65 -26.00 -6.29 1.19
N THR A 66 -26.40 -5.02 1.22
CA THR A 66 -26.53 -4.18 0.02
C THR A 66 -25.19 -4.01 -0.70
N THR A 67 -24.11 -3.80 0.04
CA THR A 67 -22.76 -3.67 -0.52
C THR A 67 -22.33 -4.98 -1.16
N THR A 68 -22.57 -6.13 -0.49
CA THR A 68 -22.25 -7.45 -1.02
C THR A 68 -22.98 -7.70 -2.34
N GLN A 69 -24.29 -7.52 -2.38
CA GLN A 69 -25.11 -7.70 -3.59
C GLN A 69 -24.65 -6.78 -4.74
N THR A 70 -24.36 -5.53 -4.41
CA THR A 70 -23.88 -4.56 -5.41
C THR A 70 -22.54 -4.99 -6.00
N LEU A 71 -21.58 -5.40 -5.17
CA LEU A 71 -20.26 -5.82 -5.62
C LEU A 71 -20.30 -7.14 -6.41
N GLU A 72 -21.15 -8.09 -6.03
CA GLU A 72 -21.42 -9.31 -6.79
C GLU A 72 -22.01 -8.99 -8.16
N THR A 73 -23.02 -8.11 -8.23
CA THR A 73 -23.62 -7.64 -9.48
C THR A 73 -22.60 -6.97 -10.40
N LEU A 74 -21.64 -6.25 -9.82
CA LEU A 74 -20.54 -5.61 -10.56
C LEU A 74 -19.40 -6.57 -10.92
N GLY A 75 -19.52 -7.86 -10.55
CA GLY A 75 -18.50 -8.88 -10.81
C GLY A 75 -17.21 -8.67 -10.02
N CYS A 76 -17.26 -8.00 -8.88
CA CYS A 76 -16.10 -7.83 -8.03
C CYS A 76 -15.72 -9.16 -7.37
N PRO A 77 -14.42 -9.51 -7.28
CA PRO A 77 -14.00 -10.80 -6.73
C PRO A 77 -14.02 -10.83 -5.20
N ARG A 78 -14.14 -9.67 -4.56
CA ARG A 78 -14.06 -9.52 -3.09
C ARG A 78 -14.61 -8.19 -2.62
N ILE A 79 -14.92 -8.12 -1.33
CA ILE A 79 -15.05 -6.88 -0.57
C ILE A 79 -13.73 -6.66 0.14
N ARG A 80 -13.13 -5.49 -0.04
CA ARG A 80 -11.90 -5.09 0.63
C ARG A 80 -12.01 -3.64 1.07
N LEU A 81 -11.62 -3.36 2.31
CA LEU A 81 -11.61 -2.02 2.87
C LEU A 81 -10.55 -1.90 3.97
N TYR A 82 -10.14 -0.67 4.24
CA TYR A 82 -9.31 -0.33 5.38
C TYR A 82 -10.11 0.47 6.39
N LEU A 83 -9.99 0.09 7.66
CA LEU A 83 -10.64 0.77 8.77
C LEU A 83 -9.59 1.13 9.82
N TYR A 84 -9.78 2.29 10.41
CA TYR A 84 -9.03 2.77 11.57
C TYR A 84 -10.01 3.44 12.52
N ASP A 85 -9.70 3.44 13.81
CA ASP A 85 -10.51 4.09 14.85
C ASP A 85 -11.98 3.59 14.86
N THR A 86 -12.15 2.26 14.89
CA THR A 86 -13.48 1.62 14.85
C THR A 86 -14.04 1.40 16.23
N SER A 87 -15.40 1.35 16.34
CA SER A 87 -16.05 0.84 17.55
C SER A 87 -15.64 -0.61 17.85
N PRO A 88 -15.59 -1.03 19.13
CA PRO A 88 -15.18 -2.41 19.49
C PRO A 88 -16.07 -3.50 18.88
N GLU A 89 -17.33 -3.19 18.58
CA GLU A 89 -18.33 -4.15 18.07
C GLU A 89 -18.16 -4.43 16.56
N LEU A 90 -17.63 -3.48 15.79
CA LEU A 90 -17.54 -3.62 14.34
C LEU A 90 -16.62 -4.77 13.92
N PRO A 91 -15.42 -4.96 14.48
CA PRO A 91 -14.55 -6.10 14.16
C PRO A 91 -15.28 -7.43 14.29
N SER A 92 -15.94 -7.67 15.41
CA SER A 92 -16.69 -8.92 15.68
C SER A 92 -17.83 -9.14 14.69
N ALA A 93 -18.53 -8.08 14.31
CA ALA A 93 -19.60 -8.17 13.31
C ALA A 93 -19.06 -8.50 11.92
N LEU A 94 -17.94 -7.90 11.50
CA LEU A 94 -17.29 -8.22 10.23
C LEU A 94 -16.80 -9.67 10.19
N GLU A 95 -16.19 -10.17 11.27
CA GLU A 95 -15.75 -11.56 11.39
C GLU A 95 -16.92 -12.53 11.27
N THR A 96 -18.04 -12.24 11.96
CA THR A 96 -19.27 -13.03 11.86
C THR A 96 -19.81 -13.10 10.43
N GLN A 97 -19.61 -12.06 9.64
CA GLN A 97 -19.98 -11.99 8.22
C GLN A 97 -18.93 -12.60 7.28
N GLY A 98 -17.89 -13.25 7.83
CA GLY A 98 -16.86 -13.96 7.06
C GLY A 98 -15.72 -13.08 6.54
N PHE A 99 -15.56 -11.87 7.06
CA PHE A 99 -14.38 -11.08 6.78
C PHE A 99 -13.17 -11.60 7.54
N GLN A 100 -12.02 -11.54 6.92
CA GLN A 100 -10.73 -11.74 7.54
C GLN A 100 -10.03 -10.39 7.74
N SER A 101 -9.42 -10.19 8.89
CA SER A 101 -8.70 -8.96 9.20
C SER A 101 -7.18 -9.15 9.19
N ARG A 102 -6.48 -8.07 8.90
CA ARG A 102 -5.04 -7.97 9.03
C ARG A 102 -4.67 -6.60 9.58
N CYS A 103 -4.00 -6.58 10.73
CA CYS A 103 -3.50 -5.34 11.32
C CYS A 103 -2.25 -4.87 10.58
N GLU A 104 -2.22 -3.60 10.23
CA GLU A 104 -1.07 -2.91 9.65
C GLU A 104 -0.65 -1.75 10.56
N ILE A 105 0.62 -1.70 10.92
CA ILE A 105 1.22 -0.64 11.74
C ILE A 105 1.82 0.40 10.81
N GLY A 106 1.47 1.66 11.03
CA GLY A 106 1.99 2.80 10.31
C GLY A 106 3.25 3.37 10.95
N PHE A 107 4.34 3.35 10.22
CA PHE A 107 5.66 3.82 10.61
C PHE A 107 5.96 5.17 9.98
N LEU A 108 6.45 6.12 10.77
CA LEU A 108 6.81 7.47 10.34
C LEU A 108 8.28 7.76 10.64
N GLY A 109 8.93 8.43 9.71
CA GLY A 109 10.33 8.83 9.80
C GLY A 109 10.54 10.30 9.42
N LYS A 110 11.66 10.86 9.88
CA LYS A 110 12.10 12.20 9.53
C LYS A 110 12.95 12.17 8.27
N PRO A 111 12.80 13.15 7.37
CA PRO A 111 13.73 13.35 6.28
C PRO A 111 15.17 13.52 6.76
N CYS A 112 16.13 13.03 5.98
CA CYS A 112 17.56 13.08 6.31
C CYS A 112 18.34 13.85 5.25
N ALA A 113 19.00 14.93 5.64
CA ALA A 113 19.80 15.75 4.73
C ALA A 113 21.03 14.99 4.19
N SER A 114 21.65 14.17 5.04
CA SER A 114 22.83 13.41 4.64
C SER A 114 22.44 12.25 3.74
N ARG A 115 23.04 12.20 2.54
CA ARG A 115 22.91 11.02 1.70
C ARG A 115 23.59 9.84 2.40
N PRO A 116 22.92 8.70 2.55
CA PRO A 116 23.52 7.52 3.16
C PRO A 116 24.67 7.00 2.28
N ASP A 117 25.79 6.63 2.92
CA ASP A 117 26.83 5.86 2.26
C ASP A 117 26.35 4.42 2.15
N CYS A 118 25.94 4.04 0.94
CA CYS A 118 25.39 2.71 0.66
C CYS A 118 25.64 2.28 -0.79
N SER A 119 25.76 0.97 -0.98
CA SER A 119 25.92 0.34 -2.28
C SER A 119 24.61 0.19 -3.07
N VAL A 120 23.47 0.44 -2.42
CA VAL A 120 22.17 0.37 -3.06
C VAL A 120 21.86 1.66 -3.81
N THR A 121 21.32 1.53 -5.02
CA THR A 121 20.81 2.63 -5.83
C THR A 121 19.35 2.42 -6.18
N LEU A 122 18.66 3.53 -6.46
CA LEU A 122 17.27 3.55 -6.89
C LEU A 122 17.20 4.07 -8.31
N HIS A 123 16.76 3.23 -9.24
CA HIS A 123 16.53 3.60 -10.62
C HIS A 123 15.04 3.87 -10.82
N GLN A 124 14.66 5.10 -11.13
CA GLN A 124 13.26 5.44 -11.39
C GLN A 124 12.80 4.79 -12.70
N VAL A 125 11.61 4.19 -12.63
CA VAL A 125 10.98 3.51 -13.77
C VAL A 125 10.23 4.54 -14.59
N GLU A 126 10.77 4.96 -15.73
CA GLU A 126 10.22 6.04 -16.55
C GLU A 126 9.91 5.58 -17.97
N THR A 127 10.80 4.78 -18.57
CA THR A 127 10.71 4.39 -19.97
C THR A 127 9.85 3.13 -20.17
N ASP A 128 9.35 2.93 -21.39
CA ASP A 128 8.68 1.70 -21.77
C ASP A 128 9.58 0.47 -21.60
N ALA A 129 10.89 0.63 -21.80
CA ALA A 129 11.85 -0.45 -21.59
C ALA A 129 11.96 -0.83 -20.11
N ASP A 130 11.92 0.13 -19.18
CA ASP A 130 11.92 -0.13 -17.74
C ASP A 130 10.68 -0.90 -17.33
N TRP A 131 9.50 -0.44 -17.77
CA TRP A 131 8.23 -1.10 -17.48
C TRP A 131 8.18 -2.52 -18.04
N LYS A 132 8.69 -2.73 -19.25
CA LYS A 132 8.75 -4.05 -19.89
C LYS A 132 9.69 -5.02 -19.18
N ALA A 133 10.75 -4.52 -18.56
CA ALA A 133 11.71 -5.35 -17.82
C ALA A 133 11.31 -5.62 -16.36
N LYS A 134 10.37 -4.84 -15.80
CA LYS A 134 9.97 -4.92 -14.38
C LYS A 134 9.31 -6.24 -13.97
N PRO A 135 8.46 -6.92 -14.78
CA PRO A 135 7.86 -8.20 -14.41
C PRO A 135 8.86 -9.27 -13.98
N GLN A 136 10.08 -9.23 -14.53
CA GLN A 136 11.14 -10.18 -14.18
C GLN A 136 11.51 -10.15 -12.68
N LEU A 137 11.29 -9.01 -11.99
CA LEU A 137 11.52 -8.91 -10.55
C LEU A 137 10.56 -9.80 -9.74
N TYR A 138 9.39 -10.09 -10.28
CA TYR A 138 8.33 -10.84 -9.60
C TYR A 138 8.28 -12.31 -10.03
N HIS A 139 9.09 -12.74 -11.01
CA HIS A 139 9.13 -14.13 -11.44
C HIS A 139 9.62 -15.04 -10.31
N GLY A 140 8.95 -16.18 -10.11
CA GLY A 140 9.25 -17.13 -9.06
C GLY A 140 8.75 -16.72 -7.66
N ILE A 141 8.07 -15.59 -7.54
CA ILE A 141 7.47 -15.14 -6.29
C ILE A 141 6.02 -15.59 -6.32
N THR A 142 5.74 -16.68 -5.64
CA THR A 142 4.39 -17.24 -5.52
C THR A 142 3.97 -17.26 -4.07
N GLY A 143 2.72 -16.90 -3.80
CA GLY A 143 2.09 -17.11 -2.52
C GLY A 143 1.60 -15.85 -1.80
N PRO A 144 0.84 -16.05 -0.72
CA PRO A 144 0.16 -14.97 0.02
C PRO A 144 1.12 -14.02 0.75
N THR A 145 2.39 -14.38 0.88
CA THR A 145 3.40 -13.64 1.64
C THR A 145 3.61 -12.20 1.15
N PHE A 146 3.32 -11.92 -0.13
CA PHE A 146 3.53 -10.59 -0.72
C PHE A 146 2.22 -9.88 -1.10
N GLY A 147 1.06 -10.50 -0.86
CA GLY A 147 -0.23 -9.94 -1.30
C GLY A 147 -0.41 -9.91 -2.82
N TYR A 148 0.54 -10.45 -3.58
CA TYR A 148 0.50 -10.54 -5.03
C TYR A 148 -0.28 -11.78 -5.46
N GLN A 149 -1.55 -11.58 -5.78
CA GLN A 149 -2.38 -12.61 -6.42
C GLN A 149 -2.53 -12.24 -7.88
N GLY A 150 -2.00 -13.05 -8.78
CA GLY A 150 -2.07 -12.83 -10.20
C GLY A 150 -0.70 -12.81 -10.91
N PRO A 151 -0.70 -12.74 -12.25
CA PRO A 151 0.53 -12.68 -13.03
C PRO A 151 1.36 -11.42 -12.72
N PRO A 152 2.70 -11.51 -12.78
CA PRO A 152 3.59 -10.36 -12.62
C PRO A 152 3.27 -9.18 -13.56
N ASP A 153 2.87 -9.48 -14.79
CA ASP A 153 2.52 -8.45 -15.77
C ASP A 153 1.32 -7.60 -15.34
N ASP A 154 0.32 -8.19 -14.71
CA ASP A 154 -0.86 -7.46 -14.21
C ASP A 154 -0.50 -6.52 -13.07
N TRP A 155 0.39 -6.94 -12.17
CA TRP A 155 0.91 -6.07 -11.11
C TRP A 155 1.67 -4.89 -11.68
N VAL A 156 2.53 -5.14 -12.66
CA VAL A 156 3.29 -4.08 -13.32
C VAL A 156 2.36 -3.16 -14.12
N ALA A 157 1.33 -3.70 -14.78
CA ALA A 157 0.32 -2.90 -15.46
C ALA A 157 -0.44 -1.99 -14.48
N LEU A 158 -0.80 -2.50 -13.29
CA LEU A 158 -1.43 -1.71 -12.24
C LEU A 158 -0.51 -0.58 -11.75
N GLU A 159 0.74 -0.89 -11.45
CA GLU A 159 1.72 0.11 -11.00
C GLU A 159 1.97 1.17 -12.08
N ARG A 160 2.14 0.76 -13.32
CA ARG A 160 2.33 1.65 -14.46
C ARG A 160 1.15 2.60 -14.62
N ARG A 161 -0.07 2.08 -14.55
CA ARG A 161 -1.28 2.90 -14.64
C ARG A 161 -1.38 3.92 -13.51
N LYS A 162 -1.04 3.54 -12.27
CA LYS A 162 -1.03 4.45 -11.13
C LYS A 162 0.06 5.53 -11.26
N SER A 163 1.25 5.15 -11.72
CA SER A 163 2.38 6.07 -11.90
C SER A 163 2.18 7.05 -13.07
N SER A 164 1.39 6.69 -14.09
CA SER A 164 1.17 7.56 -15.27
C SER A 164 0.16 8.68 -15.03
N ILE A 165 -0.61 8.63 -13.94
CA ILE A 165 -1.76 9.54 -13.74
C ILE A 165 -1.56 10.48 -12.54
N GLY A 166 -0.62 10.17 -11.65
CA GLY A 166 -0.57 10.89 -10.39
C GLY A 166 0.82 11.03 -9.76
N PRO A 167 0.87 11.38 -8.49
CA PRO A 167 2.10 11.67 -7.75
C PRO A 167 2.90 10.41 -7.38
N MET A 168 2.55 9.24 -7.94
CA MET A 168 3.25 8.00 -7.67
C MET A 168 4.49 7.87 -8.57
N LYS A 169 5.63 7.58 -7.95
CA LYS A 169 6.87 7.19 -8.63
C LYS A 169 7.25 5.77 -8.21
N THR A 170 7.76 5.00 -9.15
CA THR A 170 8.21 3.63 -8.92
C THR A 170 9.70 3.53 -9.21
N PHE A 171 10.42 2.80 -8.35
CA PHE A 171 11.85 2.61 -8.47
C PHE A 171 12.20 1.13 -8.48
N VAL A 172 13.19 0.75 -9.29
CA VAL A 172 13.90 -0.52 -9.18
C VAL A 172 15.06 -0.35 -8.20
N ILE A 173 15.16 -1.24 -7.25
CA ILE A 173 16.27 -1.31 -6.28
C ILE A 173 17.40 -2.09 -6.94
N GLN A 174 18.60 -1.53 -6.98
CA GLN A 174 19.78 -2.14 -7.56
C GLN A 174 20.93 -2.21 -6.54
N LEU A 175 21.66 -3.31 -6.57
CA LEU A 175 22.92 -3.50 -5.88
C LEU A 175 23.95 -3.94 -6.94
N ASP A 176 25.04 -3.17 -7.13
CA ASP A 176 26.05 -3.44 -8.14
C ASP A 176 25.44 -3.70 -9.53
N GLN A 177 24.51 -2.84 -9.95
CA GLN A 177 23.71 -2.93 -11.20
C GLN A 177 22.76 -4.14 -11.28
N THR A 178 22.76 -5.02 -10.28
CA THR A 178 21.82 -6.15 -10.22
C THR A 178 20.49 -5.70 -9.64
N ARG A 179 19.39 -5.98 -10.35
CA ARG A 179 18.03 -5.66 -9.90
C ARG A 179 17.60 -6.61 -8.79
N CYS A 180 17.42 -6.10 -7.59
CA CYS A 180 17.11 -6.90 -6.39
C CYS A 180 15.70 -6.68 -5.82
N GLY A 181 14.97 -5.67 -6.30
CA GLY A 181 13.63 -5.40 -5.80
C GLY A 181 13.02 -4.15 -6.40
N SER A 182 11.95 -3.69 -5.79
CA SER A 182 11.31 -2.41 -6.14
C SER A 182 10.71 -1.73 -4.92
N VAL A 183 10.48 -0.42 -5.05
CA VAL A 183 9.77 0.42 -4.08
C VAL A 183 9.04 1.52 -4.83
N SER A 184 7.91 1.96 -4.30
CA SER A 184 7.18 3.10 -4.85
C SER A 184 7.05 4.21 -3.82
N THR A 185 6.85 5.44 -4.28
CA THR A 185 6.55 6.59 -3.44
C THR A 185 5.32 7.32 -3.97
N ILE A 186 4.61 7.99 -3.07
CA ILE A 186 3.46 8.85 -3.40
C ILE A 186 3.63 10.15 -2.63
N GLU A 187 3.58 11.27 -3.32
CA GLU A 187 3.63 12.58 -2.70
C GLU A 187 2.22 13.03 -2.29
N VAL A 188 2.03 13.34 -0.99
CA VAL A 188 0.77 13.85 -0.45
C VAL A 188 1.09 15.10 0.36
N GLY A 189 0.91 16.27 -0.23
CA GLY A 189 1.32 17.53 0.38
C GLY A 189 2.79 17.52 0.82
N THR A 190 3.04 17.77 2.10
CA THR A 190 4.38 17.75 2.70
C THR A 190 4.82 16.36 3.21
N PHE A 191 4.08 15.31 2.84
CA PHE A 191 4.34 13.94 3.25
C PHE A 191 4.76 13.05 2.07
N LEU A 192 5.76 12.17 2.28
CA LEU A 192 6.16 11.14 1.31
C LEU A 192 5.73 9.76 1.79
N ARG A 193 4.75 9.19 1.13
CA ARG A 193 4.35 7.80 1.33
C ARG A 193 5.31 6.86 0.61
N VAL A 194 5.99 5.98 1.34
CA VAL A 194 6.73 4.84 0.79
C VAL A 194 5.79 3.65 0.72
N LYS A 195 5.71 2.98 -0.43
CA LYS A 195 4.77 1.88 -0.65
C LYS A 195 5.42 0.74 -1.44
N SER A 196 4.90 -0.48 -1.24
CA SER A 196 5.29 -1.65 -2.02
C SER A 196 6.81 -1.94 -2.03
N LEU A 197 7.48 -1.69 -0.88
CA LEU A 197 8.87 -2.11 -0.73
C LEU A 197 8.94 -3.63 -0.81
N PHE A 198 9.63 -4.11 -1.81
CA PHE A 198 9.78 -5.51 -2.12
C PHE A 198 11.23 -5.82 -2.46
N LEU A 199 11.75 -6.90 -1.90
CA LEU A 199 13.03 -7.49 -2.27
C LEU A 199 12.83 -8.95 -2.65
N ARG A 200 13.45 -9.38 -3.73
CA ARG A 200 13.46 -10.79 -4.12
C ARG A 200 14.04 -11.64 -2.97
N PRO A 201 13.56 -12.89 -2.79
CA PRO A 201 13.93 -13.73 -1.64
C PRO A 201 15.45 -13.87 -1.44
N GLU A 202 16.20 -14.02 -2.52
CA GLU A 202 17.66 -14.17 -2.48
C GLU A 202 18.42 -12.90 -2.02
N TRP A 203 17.73 -11.77 -1.97
CA TRP A 203 18.27 -10.47 -1.53
C TRP A 203 17.79 -10.05 -0.15
N GLN A 204 16.88 -10.81 0.45
CA GLN A 204 16.40 -10.54 1.81
C GLN A 204 17.47 -10.91 2.86
N GLY A 205 17.39 -10.29 4.04
CA GLY A 205 18.34 -10.54 5.13
C GLY A 205 19.73 -9.94 4.96
N LYS A 206 20.04 -9.28 3.82
CA LYS A 206 21.38 -8.72 3.49
C LYS A 206 21.52 -7.23 3.81
N GLY A 207 20.62 -6.65 4.59
CA GLY A 207 20.66 -5.22 4.96
C GLY A 207 20.17 -4.26 3.87
N ILE A 208 19.81 -4.74 2.68
CA ILE A 208 19.36 -3.90 1.54
C ILE A 208 18.11 -3.09 1.91
N GLY A 209 17.13 -3.70 2.57
CA GLY A 209 15.91 -2.99 2.98
C GLY A 209 16.19 -1.80 3.90
N LEU A 210 17.17 -1.91 4.80
CA LEU A 210 17.59 -0.80 5.67
C LEU A 210 18.21 0.33 4.86
N GLN A 211 19.09 0.00 3.90
CA GLN A 211 19.68 1.00 3.00
C GLN A 211 18.60 1.71 2.18
N VAL A 212 17.59 0.98 1.68
CA VAL A 212 16.46 1.56 0.95
C VAL A 212 15.69 2.54 1.85
N MET A 213 15.39 2.19 3.10
CA MET A 213 14.67 3.10 4.00
C MET A 213 15.47 4.37 4.30
N ASN A 214 16.80 4.28 4.44
CA ASN A 214 17.67 5.44 4.58
C ASN A 214 17.65 6.32 3.32
N LEU A 215 17.67 5.70 2.12
CA LEU A 215 17.53 6.42 0.85
C LEU A 215 16.15 7.10 0.73
N MET A 216 15.07 6.48 1.22
CA MET A 216 13.75 7.10 1.26
C MET A 216 13.71 8.34 2.18
N GLY A 217 14.39 8.30 3.32
CA GLY A 217 14.55 9.46 4.19
C GLY A 217 15.31 10.59 3.50
N HIS A 218 16.36 10.27 2.74
CA HIS A 218 17.10 11.26 1.95
C HIS A 218 16.26 11.80 0.78
N LEU A 219 15.53 10.94 0.06
CA LEU A 219 14.62 11.36 -1.00
C LEU A 219 13.54 12.30 -0.46
N ALA A 220 12.97 12.01 0.71
CA ALA A 220 12.01 12.89 1.35
C ALA A 220 12.60 14.28 1.63
N TYR A 221 13.85 14.35 2.05
CA TYR A 221 14.55 15.62 2.24
C TYR A 221 14.75 16.36 0.90
N GLN A 222 15.19 15.67 -0.16
CA GLN A 222 15.37 16.27 -1.49
C GLN A 222 14.07 16.82 -2.08
N LEU A 223 12.94 16.19 -1.74
CA LEU A 223 11.59 16.59 -2.16
C LEU A 223 10.95 17.61 -1.19
N GLU A 224 11.74 18.16 -0.25
CA GLU A 224 11.28 19.14 0.75
C GLU A 224 10.05 18.68 1.54
N LYS A 225 9.99 17.36 1.87
CA LYS A 225 8.92 16.81 2.69
C LYS A 225 9.25 16.95 4.18
N ASP A 226 8.22 17.13 4.99
CA ASP A 226 8.35 17.24 6.45
C ASP A 226 8.47 15.88 7.13
N ALA A 227 7.90 14.82 6.51
CA ALA A 227 7.94 13.45 6.99
C ALA A 227 7.80 12.44 5.84
N PHE A 228 8.18 11.19 6.12
CA PHE A 228 7.87 10.06 5.25
C PHE A 228 7.35 8.88 6.08
N GLY A 229 6.67 7.93 5.44
CA GLY A 229 6.13 6.78 6.18
C GLY A 229 5.71 5.61 5.30
N ILE A 230 5.51 4.47 5.98
CA ILE A 230 5.17 3.19 5.36
C ILE A 230 4.35 2.35 6.33
N PHE A 231 3.47 1.48 5.81
CA PHE A 231 2.81 0.46 6.63
C PHE A 231 3.55 -0.87 6.58
N ALA A 232 3.48 -1.60 7.69
CA ALA A 232 3.90 -3.00 7.79
C ALA A 232 2.79 -3.83 8.43
N VAL A 233 2.63 -5.06 7.97
CA VAL A 233 1.78 -6.04 8.68
C VAL A 233 2.37 -6.30 10.06
N ALA A 234 1.53 -6.26 11.09
CA ALA A 234 1.94 -6.54 12.47
C ALA A 234 2.60 -7.94 12.58
N GLY A 235 3.69 -8.04 13.32
CA GLY A 235 4.47 -9.28 13.49
C GLY A 235 5.38 -9.64 12.31
N SER A 236 5.38 -8.86 11.22
CA SER A 236 6.15 -9.17 10.01
C SER A 236 7.65 -8.81 10.12
N ALA A 237 8.43 -9.33 9.17
CA ALA A 237 9.83 -8.92 9.00
C ALA A 237 9.94 -7.43 8.60
N ALA A 238 8.94 -6.87 7.94
CA ALA A 238 8.89 -5.47 7.56
C ALA A 238 8.76 -4.55 8.79
N GLU A 239 7.94 -4.92 9.78
CA GLU A 239 7.85 -4.20 11.05
C GLU A 239 9.21 -4.09 11.74
N LYS A 240 9.93 -5.22 11.85
CA LYS A 240 11.29 -5.26 12.43
C LYS A 240 12.28 -4.40 11.63
N LEU A 241 12.15 -4.41 10.29
CA LEU A 241 12.98 -3.60 9.41
C LEU A 241 12.76 -2.10 9.68
N TYR A 242 11.52 -1.64 9.72
CA TYR A 242 11.20 -0.21 9.87
C TYR A 242 11.56 0.31 11.26
N THR A 243 11.35 -0.49 12.31
CA THR A 243 11.84 -0.18 13.66
C THR A 243 13.37 -0.03 13.69
N ARG A 244 14.09 -0.97 13.04
CA ARG A 244 15.57 -0.91 12.94
C ARG A 244 16.04 0.30 12.12
N ALA A 245 15.26 0.75 11.14
CA ALA A 245 15.53 1.95 10.37
C ALA A 245 15.24 3.24 11.15
N GLY A 246 14.82 3.15 12.42
CA GLY A 246 14.54 4.30 13.28
C GLY A 246 13.20 4.97 13.02
N LEU A 247 12.30 4.34 12.28
CA LEU A 247 10.95 4.84 12.12
C LEU A 247 10.12 4.53 13.37
N LEU A 248 9.18 5.42 13.68
CA LEU A 248 8.31 5.32 14.86
C LEU A 248 6.94 4.74 14.47
N PRO A 249 6.44 3.71 15.18
CA PRO A 249 5.08 3.21 15.01
C PRO A 249 4.09 4.20 15.63
N LEU A 250 3.37 4.95 14.82
CA LEU A 250 2.53 6.07 15.32
C LEU A 250 1.05 5.93 14.96
N THR A 251 0.68 4.97 14.15
CA THR A 251 -0.72 4.70 13.81
C THR A 251 -0.91 3.24 13.45
N GLN A 252 -2.15 2.82 13.35
CA GLN A 252 -2.52 1.49 12.86
C GLN A 252 -3.81 1.55 12.06
N GLN A 253 -3.97 0.59 11.16
CA GLN A 253 -5.21 0.33 10.43
C GLN A 253 -5.46 -1.17 10.32
N HIS A 254 -6.70 -1.55 10.06
CA HIS A 254 -7.07 -2.91 9.79
C HIS A 254 -7.55 -3.04 8.34
N GLU A 255 -6.89 -3.89 7.58
CA GLU A 255 -7.41 -4.37 6.32
C GLU A 255 -8.46 -5.44 6.59
N TRP A 256 -9.64 -5.27 6.01
CA TRP A 256 -10.72 -6.24 6.03
C TRP A 256 -10.97 -6.75 4.63
N ASN A 257 -11.04 -8.07 4.49
CA ASN A 257 -11.20 -8.72 3.19
C ASN A 257 -12.15 -9.91 3.28
N LYS A 258 -13.13 -9.94 2.38
CA LYS A 258 -14.08 -11.05 2.21
C LYS A 258 -14.12 -11.44 0.74
N PRO A 259 -13.72 -12.66 0.35
CA PRO A 259 -13.97 -13.18 -0.99
C PRO A 259 -15.47 -13.19 -1.29
N LEU A 260 -15.86 -12.87 -2.50
CA LEU A 260 -17.23 -13.02 -3.00
C LEU A 260 -17.34 -14.31 -3.81
N SER A 261 -18.49 -14.97 -3.70
CA SER A 261 -18.83 -16.13 -4.51
C SER A 261 -18.93 -15.69 -5.97
N ARG A 262 -18.28 -16.42 -6.87
CA ARG A 262 -18.48 -16.24 -8.30
C ARG A 262 -19.70 -16.99 -8.78
#